data_3332d0ca0e06a700c24ce26c5918b3c2
#
_entry.id   3332d0ca0e06a700c24ce26c5918b3c2
#
_cell.length_a   1.000
_cell.length_b   1.000
_cell.length_c   1.000
_cell.angle_alpha   90.00
_cell.angle_beta   90.00
_cell.angle_gamma   90.00
#
_symmetry.space_group_name_H-M   'P 1'
#
loop_
_entity.id
_entity.type
_entity.pdbx_description
1 polymer ?
#
loop_
_entity_poly.entity_id
_entity_poly.type
_entity_poly.pdbx_seq_one_letter_code
_entity_poly.pdbx_strand_id
1 'polypeptide(L)'
;MTCEPWPVELIQLDRSLREWGTETRPARELLRTYTAAAIATTWTGEPKPPGDYYPTEVPTKSGWCLESSVTGDMLEHIEREIRELEPHDPMHRRLSVTCIAQFERLMQTHWRIIEETGSSISTPFYVVLVFWLTVVFASFGLNAPRNVLSYTVIALGGLAIASAIFVILDMDTPFGGLFSVSSQPMRDALAQLSR
;
A
#
# COMPACT_ATOMS: atom_id res chain seq x y z
N MET A 1 10.13 -6.99 -1.01
CA MET A 1 9.36 -5.79 -1.41
C MET A 1 9.79 -4.65 -0.51
N THR A 2 10.55 -3.71 -1.00
CA THR A 2 11.07 -2.58 -0.22
C THR A 2 10.19 -1.38 -0.49
N CYS A 3 9.30 -1.04 0.44
CA CYS A 3 8.58 0.25 0.45
C CYS A 3 9.51 1.44 0.77
N GLU A 4 10.84 1.24 0.65
CA GLU A 4 11.82 2.25 1.01
C GLU A 4 11.81 3.55 0.18
N PRO A 5 11.49 3.56 -1.13
CA PRO A 5 11.53 4.83 -1.86
C PRO A 5 10.42 5.80 -1.47
N TRP A 6 9.22 5.34 -1.15
CA TRP A 6 8.04 6.19 -0.91
C TRP A 6 8.20 7.19 0.25
N PRO A 7 8.58 6.77 1.49
CA PRO A 7 8.82 7.72 2.58
C PRO A 7 9.94 8.72 2.28
N VAL A 8 10.99 8.28 1.58
CA VAL A 8 12.12 9.12 1.22
C VAL A 8 11.71 10.19 0.20
N GLU A 9 10.90 9.85 -0.79
CA GLU A 9 10.39 10.77 -1.79
C GLU A 9 9.50 11.85 -1.18
N LEU A 10 8.61 11.47 -0.23
CA LEU A 10 7.79 12.42 0.51
C LEU A 10 8.62 13.43 1.31
N ILE A 11 9.66 12.95 2.00
CA ILE A 11 10.57 13.79 2.78
C ILE A 11 11.37 14.73 1.87
N GLN A 12 11.86 14.23 0.74
CA GLN A 12 12.63 15.03 -0.22
C GLN A 12 11.77 16.15 -0.82
N LEU A 13 10.54 15.84 -1.21
CA LEU A 13 9.61 16.82 -1.74
C LEU A 13 9.27 17.90 -0.69
N ASP A 14 8.92 17.50 0.56
CA ASP A 14 8.66 18.46 1.64
C ASP A 14 9.87 19.38 1.89
N ARG A 15 11.07 18.83 1.85
CA ARG A 15 12.30 19.60 2.04
C ARG A 15 12.47 20.66 0.94
N SER A 16 12.28 20.29 -0.32
CA SER A 16 12.38 21.23 -1.43
C SER A 16 11.29 22.30 -1.40
N LEU A 17 10.06 21.93 -1.03
CA LEU A 17 8.96 22.87 -0.80
C LEU A 17 9.26 23.83 0.35
N ARG A 18 9.89 23.35 1.41
CA ARG A 18 10.31 24.18 2.55
C ARG A 18 11.41 25.17 2.17
N GLU A 19 12.37 24.76 1.32
CA GLU A 19 13.41 25.64 0.80
C GLU A 19 12.83 26.76 -0.10
N TRP A 20 11.71 26.52 -0.75
CA TRP A 20 11.01 27.55 -1.53
C TRP A 20 10.50 28.69 -0.64
N GLY A 21 9.89 28.37 0.50
CA GLY A 21 9.40 29.36 1.45
C GLY A 21 7.93 29.18 1.83
N THR A 22 7.33 30.27 2.31
CA THR A 22 5.97 30.26 2.90
C THR A 22 4.86 30.04 1.87
N GLU A 23 5.09 30.32 0.60
CA GLU A 23 4.13 30.16 -0.49
C GLU A 23 3.73 28.68 -0.71
N THR A 24 4.62 27.75 -0.39
CA THR A 24 4.37 26.31 -0.53
C THR A 24 3.66 25.67 0.66
N ARG A 25 3.25 26.47 1.64
CA ARG A 25 2.57 25.97 2.83
C ARG A 25 1.30 25.17 2.52
N PRO A 26 0.42 25.59 1.58
CA PRO A 26 -0.75 24.79 1.20
C PRO A 26 -0.37 23.43 0.64
N ALA A 27 0.59 23.36 -0.27
CA ALA A 27 1.07 22.10 -0.84
C ALA A 27 1.66 21.16 0.21
N ARG A 28 2.38 21.70 1.21
CA ARG A 28 2.95 20.91 2.33
C ARG A 28 1.87 20.38 3.28
N GLU A 29 0.84 21.17 3.57
CA GLU A 29 -0.31 20.73 4.38
C GLU A 29 -1.08 19.62 3.66
N LEU A 30 -1.29 19.73 2.36
CA LEU A 30 -1.88 18.67 1.54
C LEU A 30 -1.01 17.41 1.51
N LEU A 31 0.31 17.53 1.38
CA LEU A 31 1.25 16.40 1.40
C LEU A 31 1.19 15.65 2.73
N ARG A 32 1.11 16.38 3.84
CA ARG A 32 0.92 15.81 5.17
C ARG A 32 -0.41 15.08 5.30
N THR A 33 -1.50 15.69 4.83
CA THR A 33 -2.85 15.11 4.83
C THR A 33 -2.88 13.82 4.01
N TYR A 34 -2.31 13.86 2.80
CA TYR A 34 -2.15 12.69 1.93
C TYR A 34 -1.38 11.55 2.63
N THR A 35 -0.24 11.87 3.25
CA THR A 35 0.58 10.86 3.94
C THR A 35 -0.19 10.21 5.09
N ALA A 36 -0.94 10.97 5.88
CA ALA A 36 -1.76 10.45 6.96
C ALA A 36 -2.91 9.57 6.44
N ALA A 37 -3.60 10.02 5.38
CA ALA A 37 -4.65 9.25 4.72
C ALA A 37 -4.10 7.94 4.12
N ALA A 38 -2.95 7.99 3.46
CA ALA A 38 -2.28 6.82 2.92
C ALA A 38 -1.92 5.79 4.00
N ILE A 39 -1.41 6.22 5.17
CA ILE A 39 -1.15 5.32 6.30
C ILE A 39 -2.47 4.70 6.79
N ALA A 40 -3.50 5.50 7.00
CA ALA A 40 -4.77 5.05 7.56
C ALA A 40 -5.52 4.05 6.66
N THR A 41 -5.34 4.16 5.34
CA THR A 41 -6.00 3.30 4.35
C THR A 41 -5.18 2.07 4.01
N THR A 42 -3.87 2.15 3.99
CA THR A 42 -2.99 1.03 3.60
C THR A 42 -2.78 0.05 4.77
N TRP A 43 -2.57 0.54 5.98
CA TRP A 43 -2.34 -0.29 7.18
C TRP A 43 -3.58 -0.34 8.07
N THR A 44 -4.65 -0.96 7.58
CA THR A 44 -5.94 -1.03 8.30
C THR A 44 -5.88 -1.78 9.63
N GLY A 45 -4.89 -2.65 9.82
CA GLY A 45 -4.64 -3.40 11.07
C GLY A 45 -3.87 -2.61 12.14
N GLU A 46 -3.31 -1.44 11.79
CA GLU A 46 -2.55 -0.60 12.72
C GLU A 46 -3.36 0.62 13.20
N PRO A 47 -3.01 1.21 14.37
CA PRO A 47 -3.69 2.42 14.85
C PRO A 47 -3.51 3.56 13.85
N LYS A 48 -4.63 4.25 13.55
CA LYS A 48 -4.64 5.39 12.62
C LYS A 48 -3.77 6.54 13.17
N PRO A 49 -3.15 7.36 12.28
CA PRO A 49 -2.45 8.57 12.71
C PRO A 49 -3.37 9.49 13.54
N PRO A 50 -2.87 10.12 14.62
CA PRO A 50 -3.68 10.98 15.46
C PRO A 50 -4.05 12.27 14.72
N GLY A 51 -5.32 12.71 14.87
CA GLY A 51 -5.85 13.97 14.34
C GLY A 51 -6.96 13.77 13.31
N ASP A 52 -7.77 14.83 13.14
CA ASP A 52 -8.95 14.84 12.25
C ASP A 52 -8.67 15.61 10.94
N TYR A 53 -7.40 15.85 10.62
CA TYR A 53 -7.00 16.67 9.46
C TYR A 53 -6.94 15.88 8.15
N TYR A 54 -7.27 14.60 8.16
CA TYR A 54 -7.32 13.75 6.97
C TYR A 54 -8.61 12.91 6.97
N PRO A 55 -9.13 12.50 5.79
CA PRO A 55 -10.32 11.67 5.70
C PRO A 55 -10.06 10.27 6.26
N THR A 56 -10.85 9.89 7.25
CA THR A 56 -10.76 8.57 7.91
C THR A 56 -11.61 7.50 7.22
N GLU A 57 -12.61 7.91 6.46
CA GLU A 57 -13.48 7.04 5.68
C GLU A 57 -13.22 7.29 4.20
N VAL A 58 -12.33 6.50 3.64
CA VAL A 58 -12.06 6.52 2.21
C VAL A 58 -12.88 5.38 1.58
N PRO A 59 -13.85 5.69 0.69
CA PRO A 59 -14.63 4.66 0.02
C PRO A 59 -13.71 3.78 -0.83
N THR A 60 -13.48 2.57 -0.39
CA THR A 60 -12.70 1.58 -1.12
C THR A 60 -13.61 0.88 -2.12
N LYS A 61 -13.55 1.22 -3.39
CA LYS A 61 -14.33 0.57 -4.45
C LYS A 61 -13.86 -0.85 -4.77
N SER A 62 -12.69 -1.22 -4.37
CA SER A 62 -12.09 -2.53 -4.60
C SER A 62 -11.17 -2.82 -3.42
N GLY A 63 -11.02 -4.04 -2.97
CA GLY A 63 -10.26 -4.43 -1.77
C GLY A 63 -8.80 -3.92 -1.66
N TRP A 64 -8.42 -2.87 -2.38
CA TRP A 64 -7.08 -2.28 -2.51
C TRP A 64 -7.11 -0.82 -2.04
N CYS A 65 -6.53 -0.57 -0.89
CA CYS A 65 -6.65 0.68 -0.15
C CYS A 65 -6.04 1.92 -0.83
N LEU A 66 -5.11 1.75 -1.77
CA LEU A 66 -4.43 2.87 -2.46
C LEU A 66 -5.19 3.41 -3.67
N GLU A 67 -6.10 2.63 -4.26
CA GLU A 67 -6.93 3.04 -5.40
C GLU A 67 -8.18 3.83 -4.95
N SER A 68 -8.00 4.73 -4.01
CA SER A 68 -9.05 5.63 -3.57
C SER A 68 -9.06 6.88 -4.43
N SER A 69 -10.22 7.26 -4.94
CA SER A 69 -10.42 8.54 -5.63
C SER A 69 -9.95 9.73 -4.77
N VAL A 70 -10.10 9.62 -3.45
CA VAL A 70 -9.73 10.68 -2.50
C VAL A 70 -8.23 10.90 -2.42
N THR A 71 -7.41 9.84 -2.40
CA THR A 71 -5.95 9.97 -2.41
C THR A 71 -5.42 10.44 -3.76
N GLY A 72 -6.07 10.04 -4.86
CA GLY A 72 -5.80 10.55 -6.21
C GLY A 72 -6.10 12.03 -6.34
N ASP A 73 -7.28 12.47 -5.90
CA ASP A 73 -7.69 13.88 -5.91
C ASP A 73 -6.74 14.77 -5.08
N MET A 74 -6.24 14.25 -3.95
CA MET A 74 -5.23 14.95 -3.14
C MET A 74 -3.92 15.14 -3.90
N LEU A 75 -3.45 14.09 -4.60
CA LEU A 75 -2.23 14.18 -5.40
C LEU A 75 -2.38 15.17 -6.56
N GLU A 76 -3.53 15.18 -7.24
CA GLU A 76 -3.83 16.19 -8.28
C GLU A 76 -3.83 17.62 -7.72
N HIS A 77 -4.35 17.81 -6.50
CA HIS A 77 -4.30 19.11 -5.83
C HIS A 77 -2.86 19.53 -5.51
N ILE A 78 -2.04 18.63 -4.97
CA ILE A 78 -0.62 18.89 -4.69
C ILE A 78 0.11 19.26 -5.98
N GLU A 79 -0.15 18.53 -7.08
CA GLU A 79 0.45 18.83 -8.38
C GLU A 79 0.10 20.25 -8.86
N ARG A 80 -1.17 20.63 -8.73
CA ARG A 80 -1.65 21.95 -9.12
C ARG A 80 -0.95 23.04 -8.32
N GLU A 81 -0.91 22.92 -7.01
CA GLU A 81 -0.21 23.88 -6.13
C GLU A 81 1.27 24.04 -6.50
N ILE A 82 1.95 22.92 -6.81
CA ILE A 82 3.37 22.97 -7.24
C ILE A 82 3.53 23.64 -8.60
N ARG A 83 2.61 23.41 -9.55
CA ARG A 83 2.67 24.01 -10.90
C ARG A 83 2.30 25.48 -10.91
N GLU A 84 1.47 25.94 -9.97
CA GLU A 84 1.07 27.35 -9.83
C GLU A 84 2.16 28.21 -9.16
N LEU A 85 3.24 27.61 -8.63
CA LEU A 85 4.35 28.35 -8.06
C LEU A 85 5.08 29.18 -9.11
N GLU A 86 5.07 30.50 -8.97
CA GLU A 86 5.77 31.42 -9.84
C GLU A 86 7.22 31.65 -9.36
N PRO A 87 8.24 31.29 -10.14
CA PRO A 87 9.62 31.48 -9.73
C PRO A 87 10.04 32.93 -9.88
N HIS A 88 10.33 33.61 -8.77
CA HIS A 88 10.73 35.03 -8.73
C HIS A 88 12.20 35.27 -9.06
N ASP A 89 13.06 34.25 -8.91
CA ASP A 89 14.49 34.32 -9.14
C ASP A 89 15.08 33.03 -9.76
N PRO A 90 16.36 33.01 -10.17
CA PRO A 90 16.98 31.83 -10.73
C PRO A 90 17.05 30.62 -9.78
N MET A 91 17.05 30.85 -8.47
CA MET A 91 17.04 29.79 -7.46
C MET A 91 15.68 29.12 -7.40
N HIS A 92 14.59 29.91 -7.29
CA HIS A 92 13.22 29.41 -7.31
C HIS A 92 12.90 28.67 -8.61
N ARG A 93 13.48 29.10 -9.74
CA ARG A 93 13.33 28.37 -11.02
C ARG A 93 13.96 26.97 -10.97
N ARG A 94 15.11 26.81 -10.32
CA ARG A 94 15.73 25.49 -10.11
C ARG A 94 14.93 24.64 -9.15
N LEU A 95 14.44 25.23 -8.06
CA LEU A 95 13.58 24.56 -7.09
C LEU A 95 12.26 24.06 -7.71
N SER A 96 11.61 24.87 -8.58
CA SER A 96 10.42 24.48 -9.31
C SER A 96 10.65 23.21 -10.12
N VAL A 97 11.70 23.17 -10.93
CA VAL A 97 12.05 21.98 -11.71
C VAL A 97 12.32 20.78 -10.80
N THR A 98 12.99 21.01 -9.68
CA THR A 98 13.29 19.95 -8.70
C THR A 98 12.03 19.42 -8.04
N CYS A 99 11.13 20.30 -7.59
CA CYS A 99 9.85 19.92 -6.96
C CYS A 99 8.97 19.12 -7.92
N ILE A 100 8.86 19.57 -9.18
CA ILE A 100 8.09 18.84 -10.21
C ILE A 100 8.70 17.46 -10.44
N ALA A 101 10.01 17.35 -10.61
CA ALA A 101 10.67 16.06 -10.83
C ALA A 101 10.55 15.12 -9.63
N GLN A 102 10.57 15.64 -8.40
CA GLN A 102 10.36 14.85 -7.18
C GLN A 102 8.90 14.39 -7.06
N PHE A 103 7.96 15.26 -7.39
CA PHE A 103 6.54 14.90 -7.41
C PHE A 103 6.25 13.82 -8.46
N GLU A 104 6.81 13.91 -9.65
CA GLU A 104 6.67 12.88 -10.69
C GLU A 104 7.21 11.51 -10.22
N ARG A 105 8.33 11.49 -9.48
CA ARG A 105 8.86 10.25 -8.87
C ARG A 105 7.90 9.69 -7.82
N LEU A 106 7.37 10.56 -6.95
CA LEU A 106 6.38 10.19 -5.96
C LEU A 106 5.15 9.55 -6.62
N MET A 107 4.65 10.15 -7.70
CA MET A 107 3.53 9.61 -8.49
C MET A 107 3.87 8.26 -9.12
N GLN A 108 5.06 8.11 -9.70
CA GLN A 108 5.50 6.82 -10.26
C GLN A 108 5.56 5.74 -9.18
N THR A 109 6.09 6.06 -8.00
CA THR A 109 6.15 5.13 -6.87
C THR A 109 4.75 4.78 -6.38
N HIS A 110 3.86 5.75 -6.26
CA HIS A 110 2.46 5.53 -5.87
C HIS A 110 1.74 4.57 -6.84
N TRP A 111 1.80 4.83 -8.15
CA TRP A 111 1.18 3.96 -9.16
C TRP A 111 1.83 2.58 -9.23
N ARG A 112 3.15 2.50 -9.06
CA ARG A 112 3.85 1.23 -9.01
C ARG A 112 3.38 0.36 -7.83
N ILE A 113 3.19 0.95 -6.66
CA ILE A 113 2.69 0.23 -5.48
C ILE A 113 1.26 -0.26 -5.74
N ILE A 114 0.40 0.55 -6.36
CA ILE A 114 -0.96 0.14 -6.75
C ILE A 114 -0.91 -1.04 -7.74
N GLU A 115 -0.07 -0.98 -8.75
CA GLU A 115 0.08 -2.03 -9.75
C GLU A 115 0.62 -3.33 -9.13
N GLU A 116 1.65 -3.24 -8.30
CA GLU A 116 2.23 -4.39 -7.60
C GLU A 116 1.24 -5.03 -6.61
N THR A 117 0.42 -4.24 -5.92
CA THR A 117 -0.63 -4.75 -5.03
C THR A 117 -1.88 -5.22 -5.79
N GLY A 118 -2.20 -4.61 -6.92
CA GLY A 118 -3.32 -5.01 -7.78
C GLY A 118 -3.09 -6.29 -8.58
N SER A 119 -1.84 -6.74 -8.71
CA SER A 119 -1.46 -7.98 -9.41
C SER A 119 -1.60 -9.25 -8.57
N SER A 120 -2.33 -9.19 -7.43
CA SER A 120 -2.59 -10.38 -6.62
C SER A 120 -3.23 -11.50 -7.45
N ILE A 121 -2.86 -12.74 -7.15
CA ILE A 121 -3.42 -13.90 -7.83
C ILE A 121 -4.93 -13.86 -7.71
N SER A 122 -5.63 -13.87 -8.86
CA SER A 122 -7.08 -13.64 -8.88
C SER A 122 -7.84 -14.65 -8.03
N THR A 123 -8.82 -14.20 -7.24
CA THR A 123 -9.70 -15.04 -6.42
C THR A 123 -10.24 -16.28 -7.16
N PRO A 124 -10.63 -16.20 -8.46
CA PRO A 124 -11.04 -17.37 -9.23
C PRO A 124 -9.97 -18.48 -9.30
N PHE A 125 -8.68 -18.13 -9.35
CA PHE A 125 -7.61 -19.13 -9.36
C PHE A 125 -7.59 -19.96 -8.07
N TYR A 126 -7.70 -19.29 -6.91
CA TYR A 126 -7.76 -20.00 -5.62
C TYR A 126 -9.00 -20.89 -5.49
N VAL A 127 -10.15 -20.42 -5.95
CA VAL A 127 -11.39 -21.20 -5.95
C VAL A 127 -11.22 -22.48 -6.76
N VAL A 128 -10.66 -22.37 -7.96
CA VAL A 128 -10.41 -23.53 -8.83
C VAL A 128 -9.38 -24.47 -8.20
N LEU A 129 -8.29 -23.92 -7.63
CA LEU A 129 -7.26 -24.70 -6.96
C LEU A 129 -7.83 -25.50 -5.78
N VAL A 130 -8.57 -24.84 -4.88
CA VAL A 130 -9.20 -25.50 -3.72
C VAL A 130 -10.23 -26.54 -4.16
N PHE A 131 -11.03 -26.25 -5.19
CA PHE A 131 -11.97 -27.21 -5.76
C PHE A 131 -11.26 -28.49 -6.22
N TRP A 132 -10.21 -28.36 -7.05
CA TRP A 132 -9.47 -29.53 -7.55
C TRP A 132 -8.78 -30.32 -6.44
N LEU A 133 -8.19 -29.62 -5.46
CA LEU A 133 -7.60 -30.29 -4.29
C LEU A 133 -8.66 -31.07 -3.50
N THR A 134 -9.86 -30.48 -3.32
CA THR A 134 -10.98 -31.15 -2.66
C THR A 134 -11.38 -32.43 -3.40
N VAL A 135 -11.49 -32.38 -4.72
CA VAL A 135 -11.82 -33.53 -5.56
C VAL A 135 -10.75 -34.64 -5.43
N VAL A 136 -9.46 -34.27 -5.45
CA VAL A 136 -8.35 -35.23 -5.29
C VAL A 136 -8.40 -35.89 -3.92
N PHE A 137 -8.52 -35.13 -2.83
CA PHE A 137 -8.58 -35.68 -1.48
C PHE A 137 -9.85 -36.53 -1.25
N ALA A 138 -10.98 -36.12 -1.81
CA ALA A 138 -12.21 -36.91 -1.77
C ALA A 138 -12.02 -38.27 -2.48
N SER A 139 -11.36 -38.26 -3.65
CA SER A 139 -11.04 -39.50 -4.39
C SER A 139 -10.15 -40.43 -3.59
N PHE A 140 -9.11 -39.89 -2.91
CA PHE A 140 -8.29 -40.69 -2.01
C PHE A 140 -9.09 -41.23 -0.83
N GLY A 141 -9.95 -40.42 -0.22
CA GLY A 141 -10.78 -40.85 0.90
C GLY A 141 -11.77 -41.95 0.55
N LEU A 142 -12.35 -41.93 -0.65
CA LEU A 142 -13.27 -42.96 -1.15
C LEU A 142 -12.57 -44.30 -1.41
N ASN A 143 -11.33 -44.27 -1.86
CA ASN A 143 -10.56 -45.47 -2.20
C ASN A 143 -9.65 -45.96 -1.06
N ALA A 144 -9.56 -45.25 0.05
CA ALA A 144 -8.69 -45.62 1.15
C ALA A 144 -9.21 -46.85 1.93
N PRO A 145 -8.35 -47.81 2.29
CA PRO A 145 -8.71 -48.88 3.21
C PRO A 145 -9.12 -48.27 4.56
N ARG A 146 -10.13 -48.86 5.21
CA ARG A 146 -10.69 -48.40 6.49
C ARG A 146 -9.73 -48.68 7.66
N ASN A 147 -8.61 -48.05 7.66
CA ASN A 147 -7.55 -48.18 8.64
C ASN A 147 -7.20 -46.80 9.22
N VAL A 148 -6.89 -46.70 10.51
CA VAL A 148 -6.51 -45.46 11.21
C VAL A 148 -5.29 -44.81 10.52
N LEU A 149 -4.33 -45.61 10.05
CA LEU A 149 -3.14 -45.13 9.36
C LEU A 149 -3.49 -44.34 8.07
N SER A 150 -4.42 -44.86 7.26
CA SER A 150 -4.85 -44.18 6.02
C SER A 150 -5.51 -42.84 6.30
N TYR A 151 -6.36 -42.79 7.31
CA TYR A 151 -7.00 -41.52 7.71
C TYR A 151 -5.98 -40.51 8.24
N THR A 152 -5.01 -40.96 9.02
CA THR A 152 -3.96 -40.08 9.55
C THR A 152 -3.09 -39.51 8.43
N VAL A 153 -2.70 -40.31 7.44
CA VAL A 153 -1.90 -39.84 6.29
C VAL A 153 -2.68 -38.82 5.44
N ILE A 154 -3.95 -39.07 5.16
CA ILE A 154 -4.80 -38.17 4.40
C ILE A 154 -4.99 -36.85 5.17
N ALA A 155 -5.24 -36.89 6.48
CA ALA A 155 -5.40 -35.72 7.32
C ALA A 155 -4.12 -34.87 7.39
N LEU A 156 -2.96 -35.50 7.57
CA LEU A 156 -1.67 -34.82 7.58
C LEU A 156 -1.34 -34.20 6.22
N GLY A 157 -1.63 -34.91 5.12
CA GLY A 157 -1.46 -34.36 3.77
C GLY A 157 -2.34 -33.18 3.50
N GLY A 158 -3.61 -33.26 3.91
CA GLY A 158 -4.57 -32.12 3.81
C GLY A 158 -4.11 -30.92 4.63
N LEU A 159 -3.67 -31.13 5.86
CA LEU A 159 -3.16 -30.07 6.73
C LEU A 159 -1.91 -29.41 6.15
N ALA A 160 -0.98 -30.19 5.61
CA ALA A 160 0.24 -29.67 5.00
C ALA A 160 -0.06 -28.77 3.79
N ILE A 161 -0.98 -29.19 2.91
CA ILE A 161 -1.38 -28.40 1.75
C ILE A 161 -2.18 -27.17 2.17
N ALA A 162 -3.10 -27.29 3.11
CA ALA A 162 -3.85 -26.15 3.65
C ALA A 162 -2.92 -25.09 4.27
N SER A 163 -1.89 -25.51 5.00
CA SER A 163 -0.87 -24.64 5.56
C SER A 163 -0.06 -23.93 4.46
N ALA A 164 0.32 -24.64 3.40
CA ALA A 164 1.04 -24.03 2.28
C ALA A 164 0.19 -22.97 1.56
N ILE A 165 -1.09 -23.28 1.28
CA ILE A 165 -2.02 -22.32 0.66
C ILE A 165 -2.24 -21.11 1.57
N PHE A 166 -2.37 -21.34 2.88
CA PHE A 166 -2.53 -20.25 3.85
C PHE A 166 -1.33 -19.28 3.81
N VAL A 167 -0.10 -19.80 3.81
CA VAL A 167 1.10 -18.94 3.72
C VAL A 167 1.15 -18.17 2.40
N ILE A 168 0.79 -18.82 1.28
CA ILE A 168 0.75 -18.14 -0.02
C ILE A 168 -0.28 -17.00 -0.01
N LEU A 169 -1.48 -17.24 0.54
CA LEU A 169 -2.54 -16.22 0.66
C LEU A 169 -2.12 -15.08 1.59
N ASP A 170 -1.45 -15.39 2.70
CA ASP A 170 -0.98 -14.39 3.65
C ASP A 170 0.10 -13.49 3.02
N MET A 171 1.00 -14.07 2.21
CA MET A 171 2.02 -13.31 1.49
C MET A 171 1.45 -12.48 0.31
N ASP A 172 0.27 -12.83 -0.19
CA ASP A 172 -0.43 -12.07 -1.24
C ASP A 172 -1.09 -10.78 -0.70
N THR A 173 -1.19 -10.63 0.63
CA THR A 173 -1.72 -9.45 1.30
C THR A 173 -0.63 -8.72 2.13
N PRO A 174 0.26 -7.93 1.49
CA PRO A 174 1.49 -7.43 2.13
C PRO A 174 1.23 -6.42 3.26
N PHE A 175 0.05 -5.80 3.33
CA PHE A 175 -0.27 -4.78 4.32
C PHE A 175 -1.27 -5.24 5.41
N GLY A 176 -1.80 -6.46 5.36
CA GLY A 176 -2.86 -6.93 6.25
C GLY A 176 -2.71 -8.35 6.81
N GLY A 177 -1.69 -9.11 6.40
CA GLY A 177 -1.43 -10.50 6.81
C GLY A 177 -0.62 -10.62 8.10
N LEU A 178 -0.30 -11.87 8.48
CA LEU A 178 0.61 -12.16 9.59
C LEU A 178 2.04 -11.65 9.31
N PHE A 179 2.45 -11.61 8.05
CA PHE A 179 3.72 -11.06 7.57
C PHE A 179 3.51 -9.68 6.95
N SER A 180 2.95 -8.73 7.72
CA SER A 180 2.71 -7.38 7.24
C SER A 180 3.99 -6.53 7.21
N VAL A 181 4.11 -5.68 6.18
CA VAL A 181 5.15 -4.65 6.12
C VAL A 181 4.81 -3.55 7.14
N SER A 182 5.77 -3.18 7.99
CA SER A 182 5.57 -2.15 9.01
C SER A 182 5.29 -0.78 8.41
N SER A 183 4.33 -0.04 8.99
CA SER A 183 4.04 1.36 8.64
C SER A 183 5.06 2.35 9.21
N GLN A 184 6.00 1.91 10.04
CA GLN A 184 6.92 2.78 10.78
C GLN A 184 7.67 3.79 9.89
N PRO A 185 8.23 3.43 8.71
CA PRO A 185 8.90 4.40 7.85
C PRO A 185 7.99 5.54 7.38
N MET A 186 6.71 5.23 7.08
CA MET A 186 5.72 6.23 6.68
C MET A 186 5.31 7.14 7.86
N ARG A 187 5.22 6.57 9.07
CA ARG A 187 4.95 7.34 10.30
C ARG A 187 6.09 8.29 10.62
N ASP A 188 7.33 7.85 10.43
CA ASP A 188 8.51 8.67 10.61
C ASP A 188 8.55 9.82 9.58
N ALA A 189 8.18 9.53 8.32
CA ALA A 189 8.01 10.56 7.31
C ALA A 189 6.92 11.57 7.71
N LEU A 190 5.74 11.12 8.14
CA LEU A 190 4.66 11.98 8.62
C LEU A 190 5.09 12.86 9.79
N ALA A 191 5.84 12.31 10.74
CA ALA A 191 6.39 13.06 11.87
C ALA A 191 7.38 14.15 11.41
N GLN A 192 8.13 13.89 10.34
CA GLN A 192 9.06 14.85 9.76
C GLN A 192 8.34 15.96 8.98
N LEU A 193 7.28 15.63 8.23
CA LEU A 193 6.42 16.61 7.53
C LEU A 193 5.69 17.54 8.53
N SER A 194 5.53 17.12 9.77
CA SER A 194 4.85 17.87 10.84
C SER A 194 5.73 18.91 11.53
N ARG A 195 7.03 18.94 11.24
CA ARG A 195 8.02 19.90 11.79
C ARG A 195 8.13 21.13 10.93
#